data_deaa4548498f54d1a51c918f4c190f38
#
_entry.id   deaa4548498f54d1a51c918f4c190f38
#
_cell.length_a   1.000
_cell.length_b   1.000
_cell.length_c   1.000
_cell.angle_alpha   90.00
_cell.angle_beta   90.00
_cell.angle_gamma   90.00
#
_symmetry.space_group_name_H-M   'P 1'
#
loop_
_entity.id
_entity.type
_entity.pdbx_description
1 polymer ?
#
loop_
_entity_poly.entity_id
_entity_poly.type
_entity_poly.pdbx_seq_one_letter_code
_entity_poly.pdbx_strand_id
1 'polypeptide(L)'
;MWNNRIEFLLVSFFCICSLAFTGCQTKKQSDRYVVVLSMDGFRSDYPSRAHTPTLDSLANVGVRSTFRPCYPSVTFPNHYSMATGLHPDHHGLVNNFFYDAELDSSYRMGNLDPRFYGGEPIWNTAERQGVRTASFYWVGSEVPLASGQPSIWKPFDK
;
A
#
# COMPACT_ATOMS: atom_id res chain seq x y z
N MET A 1 -55.51 -27.41 22.76
CA MET A 1 -54.72 -27.78 21.56
C MET A 1 -54.68 -26.68 20.50
N TRP A 2 -54.64 -25.41 20.84
CA TRP A 2 -54.74 -24.33 19.83
C TRP A 2 -53.54 -23.33 19.84
N ASN A 3 -52.56 -23.50 20.70
CA ASN A 3 -51.44 -22.53 20.82
C ASN A 3 -50.21 -22.84 19.96
N ASN A 4 -49.97 -24.10 19.63
CA ASN A 4 -48.68 -24.46 18.98
C ASN A 4 -48.57 -24.06 17.51
N ARG A 5 -49.70 -23.87 16.81
CA ARG A 5 -49.69 -23.50 15.40
C ARG A 5 -49.42 -22.00 15.17
N ILE A 6 -49.90 -21.18 16.09
CA ILE A 6 -49.67 -19.70 16.02
C ILE A 6 -48.24 -19.38 16.39
N GLU A 7 -47.67 -20.04 17.36
CA GLU A 7 -46.25 -19.89 17.73
C GLU A 7 -45.31 -20.32 16.59
N PHE A 8 -45.63 -21.45 15.94
CA PHE A 8 -44.85 -21.89 14.77
C PHE A 8 -44.90 -20.92 13.62
N LEU A 9 -46.02 -20.30 13.34
CA LEU A 9 -46.18 -19.31 12.29
C LEU A 9 -45.45 -18.00 12.62
N LEU A 10 -45.49 -17.58 13.89
CA LEU A 10 -44.77 -16.37 14.32
C LEU A 10 -43.26 -16.55 14.29
N VAL A 11 -42.74 -17.69 14.74
CA VAL A 11 -41.30 -18.00 14.68
C VAL A 11 -40.83 -18.14 13.24
N SER A 12 -41.61 -18.76 12.36
CA SER A 12 -41.30 -18.88 10.93
C SER A 12 -41.29 -17.52 10.24
N PHE A 13 -42.25 -16.64 10.56
CA PHE A 13 -42.29 -15.28 10.01
C PHE A 13 -41.12 -14.42 10.50
N PHE A 14 -40.72 -14.57 11.76
CA PHE A 14 -39.56 -13.85 12.32
C PHE A 14 -38.24 -14.33 11.71
N CYS A 15 -38.08 -15.64 11.44
CA CYS A 15 -36.90 -16.17 10.73
C CYS A 15 -36.81 -15.70 9.28
N ILE A 16 -37.96 -15.59 8.57
CA ILE A 16 -37.98 -15.11 7.18
C ILE A 16 -37.64 -13.60 7.13
N CYS A 17 -38.14 -12.81 8.08
CA CYS A 17 -37.83 -11.38 8.17
C CYS A 17 -36.36 -11.14 8.52
N SER A 18 -35.72 -11.97 9.35
CA SER A 18 -34.29 -11.81 9.69
C SER A 18 -33.35 -12.14 8.51
N LEU A 19 -33.78 -13.00 7.58
CA LEU A 19 -33.01 -13.30 6.35
C LEU A 19 -33.11 -12.21 5.28
N ALA A 20 -34.13 -11.35 5.34
CA ALA A 20 -34.30 -10.24 4.39
C ALA A 20 -33.45 -9.02 4.69
N PHE A 21 -32.83 -8.93 5.89
CA PHE A 21 -31.98 -7.81 6.29
C PHE A 21 -30.47 -8.01 6.01
N THR A 22 -30.07 -9.15 5.43
CA THR A 22 -28.75 -9.26 4.85
C THR A 22 -28.71 -8.55 3.49
N GLY A 23 -29.04 -7.28 3.49
CA GLY A 23 -28.85 -6.40 2.36
C GLY A 23 -27.34 -6.37 2.05
N CYS A 24 -27.01 -6.89 0.89
CA CYS A 24 -25.69 -6.71 0.29
C CYS A 24 -25.41 -5.20 0.24
N GLN A 25 -24.67 -4.68 1.21
CA GLN A 25 -24.15 -3.32 1.12
C GLN A 25 -23.14 -3.34 -0.03
N THR A 26 -23.59 -2.95 -1.20
CA THR A 26 -22.71 -2.56 -2.29
C THR A 26 -21.84 -1.43 -1.75
N LYS A 27 -20.60 -1.76 -1.43
CA LYS A 27 -19.59 -0.78 -0.98
C LYS A 27 -19.53 0.27 -2.09
N LYS A 28 -20.10 1.45 -1.85
CA LYS A 28 -20.07 2.55 -2.80
C LYS A 28 -18.60 2.83 -3.08
N GLN A 29 -18.16 2.53 -4.30
CA GLN A 29 -16.79 2.78 -4.70
C GLN A 29 -16.54 4.29 -4.53
N SER A 30 -15.52 4.65 -3.78
CA SER A 30 -15.17 6.05 -3.58
C SER A 30 -14.68 6.62 -4.92
N ASP A 31 -15.25 7.75 -5.34
CA ASP A 31 -14.77 8.51 -6.51
C ASP A 31 -13.45 9.27 -6.21
N ARG A 32 -12.81 8.94 -5.10
CA ARG A 32 -11.56 9.56 -4.68
C ARG A 32 -10.39 8.72 -5.13
N TYR A 33 -9.41 9.39 -5.71
CA TYR A 33 -8.16 8.78 -6.14
C TYR A 33 -7.02 9.40 -5.34
N VAL A 34 -6.02 8.58 -5.01
CA VAL A 34 -4.75 9.03 -4.41
C VAL A 34 -3.65 8.70 -5.40
N VAL A 35 -2.87 9.69 -5.77
CA VAL A 35 -1.66 9.53 -6.60
C VAL A 35 -0.46 9.88 -5.73
N VAL A 36 0.46 8.94 -5.59
CA VAL A 36 1.73 9.15 -4.89
C VAL A 36 2.83 9.17 -5.95
N LEU A 37 3.46 10.33 -6.14
CA LEU A 37 4.61 10.48 -7.02
C LEU A 37 5.87 10.66 -6.18
N SER A 38 6.81 9.73 -6.29
CA SER A 38 8.11 9.82 -5.66
C SER A 38 9.18 10.15 -6.69
N MET A 39 10.01 11.13 -6.38
CA MET A 39 11.16 11.53 -7.19
C MET A 39 12.44 11.29 -6.38
N ASP A 40 13.22 10.29 -6.79
CA ASP A 40 14.46 9.94 -6.12
C ASP A 40 15.50 11.07 -6.21
N GLY A 41 16.24 11.30 -5.14
CA GLY A 41 17.26 12.34 -5.08
C GLY A 41 16.74 13.78 -5.14
N PHE A 42 15.43 14.01 -5.00
CA PHE A 42 14.82 15.32 -5.13
C PHE A 42 14.93 16.13 -3.82
N ARG A 43 15.81 17.14 -3.83
CA ARG A 43 16.00 18.02 -2.66
C ARG A 43 14.82 18.98 -2.48
N SER A 44 14.54 19.31 -1.23
CA SER A 44 13.43 20.20 -0.84
C SER A 44 13.57 21.63 -1.41
N ASP A 45 14.77 22.07 -1.77
CA ASP A 45 15.04 23.40 -2.34
C ASP A 45 15.06 23.45 -3.88
N TYR A 46 14.93 22.30 -4.57
CA TYR A 46 14.94 22.28 -6.04
C TYR A 46 13.84 23.15 -6.69
N PRO A 47 12.60 23.17 -6.19
CA PRO A 47 11.59 24.05 -6.76
C PRO A 47 11.93 25.54 -6.67
N SER A 48 12.76 25.96 -5.71
CA SER A 48 13.22 27.35 -5.61
C SER A 48 14.41 27.67 -6.53
N ARG A 49 15.03 26.66 -7.14
CA ARG A 49 16.20 26.78 -8.01
C ARG A 49 15.90 26.57 -9.49
N ALA A 50 14.71 26.13 -9.81
CA ALA A 50 14.29 25.80 -11.17
C ALA A 50 12.88 26.33 -11.46
N HIS A 51 12.54 26.40 -12.72
CA HIS A 51 11.18 26.74 -13.13
C HIS A 51 10.28 25.51 -13.01
N THR A 52 9.44 25.48 -11.96
CA THR A 52 8.58 24.35 -11.61
C THR A 52 7.12 24.75 -11.49
N PRO A 53 6.47 25.26 -12.55
CA PRO A 53 5.15 25.91 -12.44
C PRO A 53 4.06 24.95 -11.93
N THR A 54 4.14 23.65 -12.24
CA THR A 54 3.18 22.65 -11.74
C THR A 54 3.36 22.41 -10.23
N LEU A 55 4.61 22.27 -9.75
CA LEU A 55 4.86 22.11 -8.33
C LEU A 55 4.50 23.36 -7.53
N ASP A 56 4.75 24.53 -8.09
CA ASP A 56 4.39 25.82 -7.49
C ASP A 56 2.86 25.97 -7.40
N SER A 57 2.15 25.59 -8.46
CA SER A 57 0.68 25.58 -8.44
C SER A 57 0.11 24.62 -7.40
N LEU A 58 0.67 23.42 -7.28
CA LEU A 58 0.26 22.45 -6.26
C LEU A 58 0.56 22.95 -4.85
N ALA A 59 1.70 23.59 -4.65
CA ALA A 59 2.07 24.18 -3.35
C ALA A 59 1.13 25.31 -2.92
N ASN A 60 0.55 26.05 -3.88
CA ASN A 60 -0.37 27.14 -3.60
C ASN A 60 -1.77 26.68 -3.15
N VAL A 61 -2.19 25.48 -3.58
CA VAL A 61 -3.52 24.92 -3.25
C VAL A 61 -3.47 23.79 -2.23
N GLY A 62 -2.27 23.30 -1.94
CA GLY A 62 -2.02 22.19 -1.02
C GLY A 62 -1.12 22.57 0.15
N VAL A 63 -0.40 21.59 0.66
CA VAL A 63 0.59 21.78 1.73
C VAL A 63 1.96 21.37 1.21
N ARG A 64 2.95 22.23 1.45
CA ARG A 64 4.36 21.93 1.19
C ARG A 64 5.11 21.76 2.51
N SER A 65 5.89 20.70 2.62
CA SER A 65 6.74 20.45 3.78
C SER A 65 8.06 19.80 3.35
N THR A 66 8.99 19.72 4.28
CA THR A 66 10.23 18.95 4.13
C THR A 66 10.19 17.78 5.10
N PHE A 67 10.71 16.64 4.68
CA PHE A 67 10.88 15.49 5.57
C PHE A 67 12.31 14.95 5.47
N ARG A 68 12.72 14.27 6.53
CA ARG A 68 14.01 13.58 6.57
C ARG A 68 13.82 12.16 6.05
N PRO A 69 14.67 11.70 5.10
CA PRO A 69 14.65 10.30 4.69
C PRO A 69 15.11 9.40 5.86
N CYS A 70 14.82 8.10 5.76
CA CYS A 70 15.38 7.13 6.70
C CYS A 70 16.90 6.96 6.49
N TYR A 71 17.57 6.37 7.47
CA TYR A 71 18.98 5.99 7.34
C TYR A 71 19.07 4.47 7.11
N PRO A 72 19.89 4.03 6.13
CA PRO A 72 20.66 4.82 5.17
C PRO A 72 19.75 5.45 4.11
N SER A 73 20.07 6.71 3.75
CA SER A 73 19.28 7.49 2.79
C SER A 73 19.60 7.12 1.34
N VAL A 74 19.53 5.84 1.02
CA VAL A 74 19.72 5.29 -0.33
C VAL A 74 18.39 4.81 -0.90
N THR A 75 18.30 4.63 -2.19
CA THR A 75 17.06 4.46 -2.95
C THR A 75 16.14 3.38 -2.39
N PHE A 76 16.60 2.13 -2.29
CA PHE A 76 15.71 1.00 -1.97
C PHE A 76 15.23 1.01 -0.52
N PRO A 77 16.08 1.14 0.50
CA PRO A 77 15.63 1.26 1.88
C PRO A 77 14.62 2.39 2.08
N ASN A 78 14.92 3.58 1.53
CA ASN A 78 14.08 4.74 1.75
C ASN A 78 12.71 4.63 1.07
N HIS A 79 12.65 4.18 -0.19
CA HIS A 79 11.37 4.00 -0.88
C HIS A 79 10.52 2.90 -0.26
N TYR A 80 11.14 1.82 0.19
CA TYR A 80 10.41 0.74 0.84
C TYR A 80 9.95 1.12 2.25
N SER A 81 10.72 1.93 2.98
CA SER A 81 10.27 2.57 4.23
C SER A 81 9.03 3.45 4.02
N MET A 82 8.99 4.25 2.95
CA MET A 82 7.80 5.05 2.63
C MET A 82 6.57 4.18 2.31
N ALA A 83 6.78 3.04 1.67
CA ALA A 83 5.69 2.12 1.31
C ALA A 83 5.15 1.32 2.49
N THR A 84 6.00 0.98 3.46
CA THR A 84 5.65 0.12 4.60
C THR A 84 5.38 0.89 5.89
N GLY A 85 5.89 2.12 6.00
CA GLY A 85 5.90 2.88 7.26
C GLY A 85 6.90 2.33 8.29
N LEU A 86 7.78 1.41 7.89
CA LEU A 86 8.78 0.79 8.75
C LEU A 86 10.18 1.34 8.50
N HIS A 87 11.05 1.26 9.49
CA HIS A 87 12.47 1.52 9.32
C HIS A 87 13.19 0.31 8.68
N PRO A 88 14.37 0.50 8.07
CA PRO A 88 15.11 -0.55 7.37
C PRO A 88 15.42 -1.80 8.21
N ASP A 89 15.67 -1.65 9.49
CA ASP A 89 15.90 -2.75 10.44
C ASP A 89 14.64 -3.61 10.70
N HIS A 90 13.44 -3.06 10.41
CA HIS A 90 12.18 -3.78 10.56
C HIS A 90 11.67 -4.39 9.26
N HIS A 91 11.98 -3.77 8.11
CA HIS A 91 11.55 -4.30 6.82
C HIS A 91 12.65 -5.06 6.05
N GLY A 92 13.89 -5.10 6.56
CA GLY A 92 14.97 -5.94 6.06
C GLY A 92 15.80 -5.34 4.92
N LEU A 93 15.31 -4.35 4.18
CA LEU A 93 16.10 -3.68 3.15
C LEU A 93 17.03 -2.64 3.78
N VAL A 94 18.19 -3.07 4.19
CA VAL A 94 19.15 -2.22 4.93
C VAL A 94 20.10 -1.45 4.03
N ASN A 95 20.23 -1.84 2.75
CA ASN A 95 21.05 -1.13 1.76
C ASN A 95 20.58 -1.51 0.33
N ASN A 96 21.09 -0.82 -0.69
CA ASN A 96 20.92 -1.22 -2.10
C ASN A 96 21.68 -2.52 -2.44
N PHE A 97 22.74 -2.83 -1.69
CA PHE A 97 23.54 -4.06 -1.76
C PHE A 97 23.94 -4.48 -0.35
N PHE A 98 23.65 -5.70 0.04
CA PHE A 98 24.07 -6.27 1.31
C PHE A 98 24.06 -7.80 1.27
N TYR A 99 24.78 -8.41 2.18
CA TYR A 99 24.71 -9.83 2.46
C TYR A 99 23.87 -10.06 3.70
N ASP A 100 22.95 -10.98 3.60
CA ASP A 100 22.12 -11.42 4.72
C ASP A 100 22.65 -12.77 5.21
N ALA A 101 23.11 -12.79 6.46
CA ALA A 101 23.72 -13.99 7.04
C ALA A 101 22.67 -15.06 7.45
N GLU A 102 21.44 -14.66 7.72
CA GLU A 102 20.38 -15.61 8.06
C GLU A 102 19.85 -16.31 6.82
N LEU A 103 19.76 -15.60 5.72
CA LEU A 103 19.36 -16.15 4.42
C LEU A 103 20.52 -16.79 3.65
N ASP A 104 21.78 -16.62 4.12
CA ASP A 104 23.02 -16.97 3.41
C ASP A 104 22.99 -16.51 1.96
N SER A 105 22.59 -15.26 1.74
CA SER A 105 22.34 -14.73 0.40
C SER A 105 22.62 -13.24 0.31
N SER A 106 22.98 -12.80 -0.90
CA SER A 106 23.24 -11.39 -1.20
C SER A 106 22.03 -10.73 -1.84
N TYR A 107 21.63 -9.60 -1.29
CA TYR A 107 20.65 -8.70 -1.88
C TYR A 107 21.31 -7.76 -2.89
N ARG A 108 20.61 -7.52 -3.99
CA ARG A 108 20.91 -6.47 -4.98
C ARG A 108 19.61 -5.75 -5.36
N MET A 109 19.71 -4.48 -5.73
CA MET A 109 18.59 -3.71 -6.27
C MET A 109 17.83 -4.51 -7.35
N GLY A 110 16.51 -4.62 -7.20
CA GLY A 110 15.65 -5.39 -8.09
C GLY A 110 15.68 -6.90 -7.85
N ASN A 111 16.22 -7.38 -6.72
CA ASN A 111 16.03 -8.77 -6.30
C ASN A 111 14.55 -8.99 -5.97
N LEU A 112 13.96 -10.06 -6.52
CA LEU A 112 12.53 -10.40 -6.35
C LEU A 112 12.28 -11.48 -5.28
N ASP A 113 13.30 -11.91 -4.57
CA ASP A 113 13.14 -12.89 -3.50
C ASP A 113 12.41 -12.25 -2.30
N PRO A 114 11.17 -12.70 -2.02
CA PRO A 114 10.33 -12.07 -0.99
C PRO A 114 10.91 -12.18 0.42
N ARG A 115 11.87 -13.07 0.66
CA ARG A 115 12.51 -13.23 1.97
C ARG A 115 13.27 -12.00 2.44
N PHE A 116 13.71 -11.14 1.51
CA PHE A 116 14.38 -9.88 1.84
C PHE A 116 13.42 -8.74 2.19
N TYR A 117 12.10 -8.91 1.97
CA TYR A 117 11.11 -7.84 2.03
C TYR A 117 10.14 -8.08 3.18
N GLY A 118 10.46 -7.54 4.34
CA GLY A 118 9.58 -7.58 5.50
C GLY A 118 8.51 -6.48 5.49
N GLY A 119 7.53 -6.64 6.37
CA GLY A 119 6.41 -5.70 6.48
C GLY A 119 5.36 -5.86 5.38
N GLU A 120 4.38 -4.98 5.40
CA GLU A 120 3.31 -4.95 4.41
C GLU A 120 3.26 -3.57 3.75
N PRO A 121 3.50 -3.49 2.43
CA PRO A 121 3.39 -2.24 1.70
C PRO A 121 1.95 -1.72 1.63
N ILE A 122 1.80 -0.40 1.53
CA ILE A 122 0.50 0.28 1.52
C ILE A 122 -0.43 -0.21 0.41
N TRP A 123 0.09 -0.59 -0.75
CA TRP A 123 -0.71 -1.14 -1.85
C TRP A 123 -1.34 -2.49 -1.50
N ASN A 124 -0.64 -3.37 -0.78
CA ASN A 124 -1.20 -4.64 -0.33
C ASN A 124 -2.29 -4.44 0.72
N THR A 125 -2.07 -3.51 1.66
CA THR A 125 -3.09 -3.11 2.64
C THR A 125 -4.33 -2.54 1.96
N ALA A 126 -4.15 -1.69 0.94
CA ALA A 126 -5.26 -1.11 0.18
C ALA A 126 -6.06 -2.18 -0.59
N GLU A 127 -5.39 -3.09 -1.28
CA GLU A 127 -6.03 -4.20 -2.01
C GLU A 127 -6.85 -5.09 -1.05
N ARG A 128 -6.30 -5.43 0.09
CA ARG A 128 -7.01 -6.20 1.12
C ARG A 128 -8.27 -5.48 1.63
N GLN A 129 -8.28 -4.16 1.61
CA GLN A 129 -9.43 -3.33 1.94
C GLN A 129 -10.38 -3.10 0.76
N GLY A 130 -10.13 -3.70 -0.40
CA GLY A 130 -10.95 -3.59 -1.60
C GLY A 130 -10.72 -2.29 -2.38
N VAL A 131 -9.59 -1.62 -2.17
CA VAL A 131 -9.13 -0.49 -2.97
C VAL A 131 -8.14 -1.00 -4.00
N ARG A 132 -8.46 -0.86 -5.29
CA ARG A 132 -7.55 -1.25 -6.37
C ARG A 132 -6.35 -0.33 -6.43
N THR A 133 -5.17 -0.93 -6.59
CA THR A 133 -3.91 -0.19 -6.64
C THR A 133 -3.17 -0.42 -7.96
N ALA A 134 -2.43 0.58 -8.37
CA ALA A 134 -1.49 0.50 -9.48
C ALA A 134 -0.14 1.06 -9.02
N SER A 135 0.93 0.34 -9.32
CA SER A 135 2.30 0.75 -8.99
C SER A 135 3.18 0.69 -10.23
N PHE A 136 3.94 1.75 -10.45
CA PHE A 136 4.90 1.85 -11.55
C PHE A 136 6.27 2.15 -10.98
N TYR A 137 7.23 1.25 -11.18
CA TYR A 137 8.63 1.41 -10.81
C TYR A 137 8.89 1.61 -9.30
N TRP A 138 7.91 1.37 -8.44
CA TRP A 138 8.12 1.50 -7.01
C TRP A 138 8.80 0.26 -6.45
N VAL A 139 9.84 0.48 -5.65
CA VAL A 139 10.62 -0.58 -5.01
C VAL A 139 9.73 -1.57 -4.26
N GLY A 140 9.83 -2.83 -4.61
CA GLY A 140 9.10 -3.93 -3.96
C GLY A 140 7.69 -4.18 -4.48
N SER A 141 7.16 -3.35 -5.40
CA SER A 141 5.81 -3.56 -5.92
C SER A 141 5.69 -4.77 -6.85
N GLU A 142 6.78 -5.18 -7.46
CA GLU A 142 6.91 -6.37 -8.30
C GLU A 142 7.18 -7.66 -7.53
N VAL A 143 7.49 -7.57 -6.23
CA VAL A 143 7.84 -8.73 -5.40
C VAL A 143 6.59 -9.49 -5.00
N PRO A 144 6.55 -10.83 -5.18
CA PRO A 144 5.40 -11.66 -4.82
C PRO A 144 5.36 -11.92 -3.31
N LEU A 145 4.96 -10.91 -2.55
CA LEU A 145 4.83 -11.02 -1.09
C LEU A 145 3.65 -11.89 -0.70
N ALA A 146 3.74 -12.55 0.45
CA ALA A 146 2.62 -13.32 1.00
C ALA A 146 1.38 -12.46 1.28
N SER A 147 1.55 -11.16 1.53
CA SER A 147 0.46 -10.18 1.69
C SER A 147 -0.19 -9.77 0.36
N GLY A 148 0.33 -10.19 -0.78
CA GLY A 148 -0.18 -9.90 -2.13
C GLY A 148 0.72 -8.98 -2.95
N GLN A 149 0.13 -8.41 -4.00
CA GLN A 149 0.75 -7.45 -4.92
C GLN A 149 -0.31 -6.41 -5.35
N PRO A 150 0.09 -5.27 -5.95
CA PRO A 150 -0.86 -4.36 -6.58
C PRO A 150 -1.65 -5.06 -7.68
N SER A 151 -2.90 -4.65 -7.92
CA SER A 151 -3.72 -5.14 -9.06
C SER A 151 -3.06 -4.89 -10.40
N ILE A 152 -2.32 -3.78 -10.51
CA ILE A 152 -1.56 -3.40 -11.70
C ILE A 152 -0.17 -2.97 -11.24
N TRP A 153 0.87 -3.52 -11.83
CA TRP A 153 2.24 -3.09 -11.54
C TRP A 153 3.13 -3.20 -12.78
N LYS A 154 4.14 -2.35 -12.81
CA LYS A 154 5.19 -2.40 -13.81
C LYS A 154 6.54 -2.32 -13.10
N PRO A 155 7.45 -3.31 -13.32
CA PRO A 155 8.77 -3.29 -12.74
C PRO A 155 9.62 -2.18 -13.40
N PHE A 156 10.65 -1.78 -12.69
CA PHE A 156 11.66 -0.88 -13.22
C PHE A 156 12.42 -1.58 -14.36
N ASP A 157 12.38 -1.01 -15.55
CA ASP A 157 13.20 -1.45 -16.69
C ASP A 157 14.65 -0.96 -16.47
N LYS A 158 15.61 -1.89 -16.48
CA LYS A 158 17.05 -1.63 -16.33
C LYS A 158 17.67 -1.30 -17.68
#